data_20be777d69ca955a09bb329585c155e4
#
_entry.id   20be777d69ca955a09bb329585c155e4
#
_cell.length_a   1.000
_cell.length_b   1.000
_cell.length_c   1.000
_cell.angle_alpha   90.00
_cell.angle_beta   90.00
_cell.angle_gamma   90.00
#
_symmetry.space_group_name_H-M   'P 1'
#
loop_
_entity.id
_entity.type
_entity.pdbx_description
1 polymer ?
#
loop_
_entity_poly.entity_id
_entity_poly.type
_entity_poly.pdbx_seq_one_letter_code
_entity_poly.pdbx_strand_id
1 'polypeptide(L)'
;MPGERAVAAARAALGVRFRLHGRSIEGLAEGLDCIGLAALALRAEGFEGTVPSGYALRSGDAGRVGAAIEALGLVPAAEPRPGDLLLFKAGPGQLHFAIQAEAGVIHADAMLRRVVERPGLPWPVIGRWRLARGD
;
A
#
# COMPACT_ATOMS: atom_id res chain seq x y z
N MET A 1 19.04 -3.25 -0.75
CA MET A 1 18.52 -1.99 -0.14
C MET A 1 17.16 -2.21 0.49
N PRO A 2 16.89 -1.63 1.63
CA PRO A 2 15.55 -1.71 2.21
C PRO A 2 14.50 -1.17 1.26
N GLY A 3 13.39 -1.89 1.15
CA GLY A 3 12.28 -1.49 0.30
C GLY A 3 12.33 -1.95 -1.14
N GLU A 4 13.47 -2.44 -1.62
CA GLU A 4 13.59 -2.90 -3.01
C GLU A 4 12.64 -4.05 -3.33
N ARG A 5 12.49 -4.98 -2.41
CA ARG A 5 11.62 -6.15 -2.62
C ARG A 5 10.16 -5.74 -2.69
N ALA A 6 9.76 -4.76 -1.86
CA ALA A 6 8.40 -4.25 -1.89
C ALA A 6 8.10 -3.59 -3.22
N VAL A 7 9.01 -2.75 -3.72
CA VAL A 7 8.85 -2.09 -5.02
C VAL A 7 8.81 -3.14 -6.14
N ALA A 8 9.72 -4.12 -6.11
CA ALA A 8 9.76 -5.15 -7.15
C ALA A 8 8.47 -5.96 -7.17
N ALA A 9 7.95 -6.34 -6.00
CA ALA A 9 6.70 -7.09 -5.93
C ALA A 9 5.52 -6.28 -6.44
N ALA A 10 5.46 -5.00 -6.08
CA ALA A 10 4.39 -4.11 -6.56
C ALA A 10 4.49 -3.93 -8.08
N ARG A 11 5.70 -3.76 -8.62
CA ARG A 11 5.90 -3.64 -10.07
C ARG A 11 5.54 -4.91 -10.81
N ALA A 12 5.80 -6.07 -10.22
CA ALA A 12 5.41 -7.34 -10.82
C ALA A 12 3.89 -7.46 -10.93
N ALA A 13 3.14 -6.71 -10.13
CA ALA A 13 1.69 -6.70 -10.17
C ALA A 13 1.10 -5.65 -11.11
N LEU A 14 1.94 -4.84 -11.79
CA LEU A 14 1.44 -3.83 -12.73
C LEU A 14 0.55 -4.50 -13.79
N GLY A 15 -0.61 -3.88 -14.04
CA GLY A 15 -1.59 -4.39 -14.97
C GLY A 15 -2.56 -5.40 -14.39
N VAL A 16 -2.32 -5.90 -13.18
CA VAL A 16 -3.25 -6.81 -12.52
C VAL A 16 -4.56 -6.05 -12.29
N ARG A 17 -5.68 -6.73 -12.59
CA ARG A 17 -6.99 -6.13 -12.51
C ARG A 17 -7.33 -5.70 -11.08
N PHE A 18 -7.93 -4.51 -10.95
CA PHE A 18 -8.50 -4.09 -9.67
C PHE A 18 -9.69 -4.98 -9.32
N ARG A 19 -9.74 -5.43 -8.06
CA ARG A 19 -10.89 -6.16 -7.55
C ARG A 19 -11.08 -5.82 -6.09
N LEU A 20 -12.26 -5.31 -5.74
CA LEU A 20 -12.58 -4.98 -4.35
C LEU A 20 -12.46 -6.24 -3.49
N HIS A 21 -11.74 -6.11 -2.36
CA HIS A 21 -11.40 -7.21 -1.45
C HIS A 21 -10.45 -8.26 -2.03
N GLY A 22 -9.82 -7.99 -3.19
CA GLY A 22 -8.79 -8.87 -3.75
C GLY A 22 -7.50 -8.77 -2.97
N ARG A 23 -7.12 -9.82 -2.25
CA ARG A 23 -6.02 -9.79 -1.29
C ARG A 23 -5.06 -10.95 -1.37
N SER A 24 -5.43 -12.00 -2.09
CA SER A 24 -4.61 -13.19 -2.16
C SER A 24 -3.48 -13.03 -3.16
N ILE A 25 -2.26 -13.34 -2.73
CA ILE A 25 -1.11 -13.40 -3.63
C ILE A 25 -1.32 -14.49 -4.67
N GLU A 26 -1.90 -15.62 -4.26
CA GLU A 26 -2.19 -16.74 -5.15
C GLU A 26 -3.30 -16.38 -6.11
N GLY A 27 -4.14 -15.42 -5.74
CA GLY A 27 -5.25 -14.97 -6.54
C GLY A 27 -4.96 -13.75 -7.40
N LEU A 28 -3.70 -13.52 -7.81
CA LEU A 28 -3.37 -12.37 -8.66
C LEU A 28 -4.22 -12.32 -9.93
N ALA A 29 -4.53 -13.48 -10.51
CA ALA A 29 -5.38 -13.55 -11.69
C ALA A 29 -6.80 -13.04 -11.43
N GLU A 30 -7.24 -13.06 -10.17
CA GLU A 30 -8.55 -12.57 -9.78
C GLU A 30 -8.56 -11.07 -9.47
N GLY A 31 -7.40 -10.48 -9.24
CA GLY A 31 -7.24 -9.06 -9.02
C GLY A 31 -6.89 -8.67 -7.59
N LEU A 32 -6.57 -7.39 -7.40
CA LEU A 32 -6.13 -6.82 -6.12
C LEU A 32 -6.83 -5.50 -5.86
N ASP A 33 -7.09 -5.19 -4.59
CA ASP A 33 -7.40 -3.83 -4.16
C ASP A 33 -6.16 -3.19 -3.53
N CYS A 34 -6.28 -1.97 -3.01
CA CYS A 34 -5.11 -1.25 -2.47
C CYS A 34 -4.52 -1.95 -1.24
N ILE A 35 -5.34 -2.61 -0.43
CA ILE A 35 -4.86 -3.35 0.73
C ILE A 35 -4.13 -4.62 0.26
N GLY A 36 -4.68 -5.29 -0.74
CA GLY A 36 -4.05 -6.48 -1.31
C GLY A 36 -2.69 -6.19 -1.90
N LEU A 37 -2.58 -5.10 -2.64
CA LEU A 37 -1.29 -4.66 -3.20
C LEU A 37 -0.30 -4.32 -2.10
N ALA A 38 -0.73 -3.58 -1.08
CA ALA A 38 0.14 -3.22 0.05
C ALA A 38 0.62 -4.48 0.77
N ALA A 39 -0.27 -5.45 1.01
CA ALA A 39 0.10 -6.71 1.64
C ALA A 39 1.11 -7.49 0.81
N LEU A 40 0.90 -7.55 -0.50
CA LEU A 40 1.83 -8.21 -1.42
C LEU A 40 3.23 -7.63 -1.30
N ALA A 41 3.32 -6.29 -1.34
CA ALA A 41 4.60 -5.60 -1.26
C ALA A 41 5.28 -5.80 0.10
N LEU A 42 4.53 -5.64 1.18
CA LEU A 42 5.10 -5.78 2.53
C LEU A 42 5.56 -7.21 2.81
N ARG A 43 4.82 -8.20 2.34
CA ARG A 43 5.22 -9.61 2.50
C ARG A 43 6.51 -9.91 1.76
N ALA A 44 6.75 -9.26 0.64
CA ALA A 44 8.02 -9.40 -0.08
C ALA A 44 9.20 -8.88 0.74
N GLU A 45 8.97 -7.95 1.68
CA GLU A 45 10.00 -7.45 2.60
C GLU A 45 10.05 -8.24 3.92
N GLY A 46 9.28 -9.30 4.03
CA GLY A 46 9.32 -10.15 5.22
C GLY A 46 8.19 -9.95 6.21
N PHE A 47 7.21 -9.12 5.89
CA PHE A 47 6.04 -8.93 6.75
C PHE A 47 5.23 -10.23 6.84
N GLU A 48 4.92 -10.65 8.06
CA GLU A 48 4.19 -11.89 8.30
C GLU A 48 2.84 -11.68 8.99
N GLY A 49 2.51 -10.43 9.29
CA GLY A 49 1.27 -10.12 10.00
C GLY A 49 0.02 -10.34 9.14
N THR A 50 -1.13 -10.35 9.80
CA THR A 50 -2.42 -10.43 9.13
C THR A 50 -2.88 -9.02 8.78
N VAL A 51 -3.20 -8.81 7.51
CA VAL A 51 -3.68 -7.52 7.03
C VAL A 51 -5.12 -7.34 7.48
N PRO A 52 -5.47 -6.20 8.12
CA PRO A 52 -6.85 -5.94 8.51
C PRO A 52 -7.76 -5.75 7.30
N SER A 53 -9.06 -5.85 7.51
CA SER A 53 -10.03 -5.60 6.46
C SER A 53 -10.01 -4.13 6.05
N GLY A 54 -10.55 -3.81 4.88
CA GLY A 54 -10.65 -2.45 4.39
C GLY A 54 -11.66 -1.55 5.10
N TYR A 55 -12.27 -2.04 6.15
CA TYR A 55 -13.33 -1.33 6.87
C TYR A 55 -12.87 0.03 7.40
N ALA A 56 -11.66 0.08 7.99
CA ALA A 56 -11.12 1.32 8.53
C ALA A 56 -10.87 2.37 7.43
N LEU A 57 -10.51 1.95 6.23
CA LEU A 57 -10.33 2.86 5.09
C LEU A 57 -11.65 3.52 4.70
N ARG A 58 -12.74 2.78 4.78
CA ARG A 58 -14.07 3.29 4.42
C ARG A 58 -14.60 4.28 5.44
N SER A 59 -14.16 4.19 6.68
CA SER A 59 -14.58 5.12 7.71
C SER A 59 -14.01 6.52 7.49
N GLY A 60 -12.95 6.65 6.70
CA GLY A 60 -12.26 7.91 6.48
C GLY A 60 -11.44 8.38 7.67
N ASP A 61 -11.28 7.54 8.70
CA ASP A 61 -10.59 7.88 9.93
C ASP A 61 -9.11 7.50 9.82
N ALA A 62 -8.29 8.48 9.44
CA ALA A 62 -6.85 8.28 9.25
C ALA A 62 -6.17 7.87 10.55
N GLY A 63 -6.63 8.36 11.69
CA GLY A 63 -6.06 7.98 12.99
C GLY A 63 -6.25 6.51 13.29
N ARG A 64 -7.43 5.97 13.02
CA ARG A 64 -7.70 4.53 13.21
C ARG A 64 -6.87 3.68 12.25
N VAL A 65 -6.76 4.11 11.00
CA VAL A 65 -5.96 3.38 10.01
C VAL A 65 -4.50 3.37 10.44
N GLY A 66 -3.95 4.52 10.82
CA GLY A 66 -2.56 4.61 11.29
C GLY A 66 -2.31 3.75 12.51
N ALA A 67 -3.22 3.76 13.48
CA ALA A 67 -3.09 2.94 14.68
C ALA A 67 -3.08 1.45 14.33
N ALA A 68 -3.94 1.03 13.40
CA ALA A 68 -3.99 -0.36 12.96
C ALA A 68 -2.68 -0.78 12.26
N ILE A 69 -2.11 0.10 11.44
CA ILE A 69 -0.83 -0.16 10.77
C ILE A 69 0.29 -0.30 11.80
N GLU A 70 0.35 0.61 12.76
CA GLU A 70 1.40 0.58 13.78
C GLU A 70 1.24 -0.63 14.70
N ALA A 71 0.03 -1.09 14.95
CA ALA A 71 -0.22 -2.31 15.69
C ALA A 71 0.32 -3.56 14.99
N LEU A 72 0.50 -3.50 13.67
CA LEU A 72 1.11 -4.59 12.91
C LEU A 72 2.63 -4.59 12.99
N GLY A 73 3.23 -3.59 13.61
CA GLY A 73 4.68 -3.49 13.76
C GLY A 73 5.36 -2.58 12.74
N LEU A 74 4.60 -1.90 11.89
CA LEU A 74 5.19 -0.90 11.01
C LEU A 74 5.45 0.39 11.81
N VAL A 75 6.47 1.12 11.41
CA VAL A 75 6.86 2.36 12.09
C VAL A 75 6.65 3.57 11.19
N PRO A 76 6.20 4.70 11.75
CA PRO A 76 6.08 5.94 10.98
C PRO A 76 7.44 6.37 10.43
N ALA A 77 7.43 6.97 9.25
CA ALA A 77 8.62 7.47 8.60
C ALA A 77 8.38 8.90 8.13
N ALA A 78 9.38 9.76 8.32
CA ALA A 78 9.29 11.17 7.94
C ALA A 78 9.79 11.39 6.52
N GLU A 79 10.88 10.72 6.14
CA GLU A 79 11.51 10.95 4.84
C GLU A 79 11.13 9.85 3.86
N PRO A 80 10.88 10.20 2.58
CA PRO A 80 10.52 9.22 1.56
C PRO A 80 11.62 8.19 1.32
N ARG A 81 11.19 6.94 1.16
CA ARG A 81 12.07 5.84 0.77
C ARG A 81 11.26 4.87 -0.10
N PRO A 82 11.84 4.35 -1.19
CA PRO A 82 11.16 3.33 -1.98
C PRO A 82 10.76 2.13 -1.10
N GLY A 83 9.57 1.62 -1.34
CA GLY A 83 9.01 0.53 -0.56
C GLY A 83 8.14 0.96 0.61
N ASP A 84 8.12 2.25 0.95
CA ASP A 84 7.26 2.75 2.02
C ASP A 84 5.78 2.53 1.68
N LEU A 85 5.00 2.25 2.72
CA LEU A 85 3.54 2.24 2.61
C LEU A 85 3.04 3.66 2.82
N LEU A 86 2.31 4.17 1.84
CA LEU A 86 1.72 5.50 1.91
C LEU A 86 0.22 5.41 2.13
N LEU A 87 -0.29 6.33 2.93
CA LEU A 87 -1.73 6.54 3.07
C LEU A 87 -2.06 7.91 2.48
N PHE A 88 -2.94 7.92 1.49
CA PHE A 88 -3.39 9.13 0.83
C PHE A 88 -4.81 9.48 1.24
N LYS A 89 -5.11 10.77 1.22
CA LYS A 89 -6.49 11.25 1.21
C LYS A 89 -6.87 11.50 -0.25
N ALA A 90 -7.56 10.54 -0.85
CA ALA A 90 -7.91 10.57 -2.26
C ALA A 90 -9.21 11.33 -2.54
N GLY A 91 -9.91 11.77 -1.48
CA GLY A 91 -11.16 12.53 -1.56
C GLY A 91 -11.79 12.62 -0.18
N PRO A 92 -12.89 13.34 -0.01
CA PRO A 92 -13.59 13.43 1.27
C PRO A 92 -13.96 12.03 1.78
N GLY A 93 -13.45 11.66 2.95
CA GLY A 93 -13.69 10.35 3.53
C GLY A 93 -13.09 9.18 2.76
N GLN A 94 -12.22 9.44 1.79
CA GLN A 94 -11.63 8.39 0.96
C GLN A 94 -10.14 8.26 1.24
N LEU A 95 -9.77 7.17 1.87
CA LEU A 95 -8.37 6.83 2.15
C LEU A 95 -7.91 5.76 1.17
N HIS A 96 -6.63 5.81 0.80
CA HIS A 96 -6.08 4.93 -0.22
C HIS A 96 -4.62 4.63 0.06
N PHE A 97 -4.23 3.38 -0.07
CA PHE A 97 -2.84 2.96 0.09
C PHE A 97 -2.10 2.93 -1.25
N ALA A 98 -0.82 3.19 -1.19
CA ALA A 98 0.10 3.02 -2.31
C ALA A 98 1.47 2.62 -1.78
N ILE A 99 2.32 2.13 -2.68
CA ILE A 99 3.72 1.81 -2.38
C ILE A 99 4.59 2.86 -3.03
N GLN A 100 5.49 3.46 -2.26
CA GLN A 100 6.43 4.46 -2.77
C GLN A 100 7.42 3.78 -3.72
N ALA A 101 7.55 4.33 -4.92
CA ALA A 101 8.60 3.96 -5.87
C ALA A 101 9.67 5.07 -5.89
N GLU A 102 10.66 4.95 -6.77
CA GLU A 102 11.76 5.92 -6.83
C GLU A 102 11.29 7.33 -7.24
N ALA A 103 10.39 7.40 -8.20
CA ALA A 103 9.92 8.68 -8.76
C ALA A 103 8.42 8.87 -8.63
N GLY A 104 7.72 7.97 -7.95
CA GLY A 104 6.28 8.07 -7.83
C GLY A 104 5.73 6.98 -6.95
N VAL A 105 4.55 6.48 -7.31
CA VAL A 105 3.83 5.49 -6.49
C VAL A 105 3.24 4.39 -7.36
N ILE A 106 3.07 3.22 -6.76
CA ILE A 106 2.38 2.08 -7.36
C ILE A 106 1.13 1.84 -6.54
N HIS A 107 -0.04 1.82 -7.20
CA HIS A 107 -1.29 1.62 -6.49
C HIS A 107 -2.32 0.89 -7.34
N ALA A 108 -3.30 0.28 -6.66
CA ALA A 108 -4.43 -0.37 -7.32
C ALA A 108 -5.48 0.69 -7.60
N ASP A 109 -5.66 1.05 -8.87
CA ASP A 109 -6.51 2.17 -9.29
C ASP A 109 -7.90 1.64 -9.67
N ALA A 110 -8.91 2.03 -8.90
CA ALA A 110 -10.28 1.57 -9.14
C ALA A 110 -10.87 2.14 -10.43
N MET A 111 -10.46 3.35 -10.83
CA MET A 111 -10.97 3.96 -12.06
C MET A 111 -10.36 3.36 -13.30
N LEU A 112 -9.05 3.12 -13.29
CA LEU A 112 -8.35 2.45 -14.38
C LEU A 112 -8.53 0.94 -14.33
N ARG A 113 -9.07 0.43 -13.23
CA ARG A 113 -9.37 -0.98 -12.99
C ARG A 113 -8.13 -1.90 -13.02
N ARG A 114 -6.98 -1.36 -12.64
CA ARG A 114 -5.75 -2.15 -12.58
C ARG A 114 -4.70 -1.48 -11.70
N VAL A 115 -3.68 -2.25 -11.36
CA VAL A 115 -2.50 -1.72 -10.68
C VAL A 115 -1.70 -0.89 -11.69
N VAL A 116 -1.34 0.32 -11.28
CA VAL A 116 -0.59 1.27 -12.11
C VAL A 116 0.56 1.88 -11.31
N GLU A 117 1.57 2.37 -12.04
CA GLU A 117 2.63 3.19 -11.48
C GLU A 117 2.47 4.60 -12.02
N ARG A 118 2.48 5.59 -11.12
CA ARG A 118 2.27 7.00 -11.47
C ARG A 118 3.42 7.84 -10.95
N PRO A 119 3.90 8.83 -11.73
CA PRO A 119 4.93 9.74 -11.22
C PRO A 119 4.37 10.67 -10.15
N GLY A 120 5.23 11.11 -9.24
CA GLY A 120 4.87 12.05 -8.19
C GLY A 120 3.94 11.47 -7.14
N LEU A 121 3.21 12.37 -6.49
CA LEU A 121 2.24 12.01 -5.45
C LEU A 121 0.88 12.54 -5.89
N PRO A 122 -0.02 11.66 -6.36
CA PRO A 122 -1.29 12.11 -6.96
C PRO A 122 -2.28 12.74 -6.00
N TRP A 123 -2.10 12.51 -4.69
CA TRP A 123 -2.97 13.06 -3.64
C TRP A 123 -2.14 13.47 -2.44
N PRO A 124 -2.71 14.21 -1.48
CA PRO A 124 -2.00 14.51 -0.23
C PRO A 124 -1.66 13.24 0.54
N VAL A 125 -0.40 13.12 0.96
CA VAL A 125 0.06 12.03 1.81
C VAL A 125 -0.28 12.40 3.26
N ILE A 126 -1.01 11.54 3.95
CA ILE A 126 -1.35 11.75 5.36
C ILE A 126 -0.66 10.77 6.29
N GLY A 127 0.07 9.81 5.74
CA GLY A 127 0.87 8.88 6.55
C GLY A 127 1.86 8.13 5.69
N ARG A 128 2.97 7.73 6.34
CA ARG A 128 4.05 6.97 5.71
C ARG A 128 4.60 6.02 6.75
N TRP A 129 4.72 4.76 6.39
CA TRP A 129 5.23 3.71 7.29
C TRP A 129 6.18 2.79 6.56
N ARG A 130 7.01 2.10 7.34
CA ARG A 130 7.87 1.04 6.84
C ARG A 130 8.02 -0.04 7.91
N LEU A 131 8.51 -1.21 7.51
CA LEU A 131 8.77 -2.27 8.48
C LEU A 131 9.86 -1.83 9.45
N ALA A 132 9.67 -2.18 10.73
CA ALA A 132 10.69 -1.96 11.73
C ALA A 132 11.80 -2.99 11.51
N ARG A 133 12.97 -2.53 11.09
CA ARG A 133 14.13 -3.39 10.87
C ARG A 133 15.28 -2.88 11.70
N GLY A 134 16.16 -3.80 12.06
CA GLY A 134 17.32 -3.45 12.87
C GLY A 134 18.47 -2.82 12.11
N ASP A 135 18.28 -2.49 10.87
CA ASP A 135 19.33 -1.88 10.04
C ASP A 135 19.21 -0.37 9.91
#